data_6d6f3e41621e657abf43691dc9d77b08
#
_entry.id   6d6f3e41621e657abf43691dc9d77b08
#
_cell.length_a   1.000
_cell.length_b   1.000
_cell.length_c   1.000
_cell.angle_alpha   90.00
_cell.angle_beta   90.00
_cell.angle_gamma   90.00
#
_symmetry.space_group_name_H-M   'P 1'
#
loop_
_entity.id
_entity.type
_entity.pdbx_description
1 polymer ?
#
loop_
_entity_poly.entity_id
_entity_poly.type
_entity_poly.pdbx_seq_one_letter_code
_entity_poly.pdbx_strand_id
1 'polypeptide(L)'
;MCYHRPHFPFDTADNRKRQMIIIMQKQAAASSVAAVVEFIRSKGLREHISPGAERTIIGAVGDERVFLPQELESLPQVERAIRVLADWRIISRETNPEDSVITVRGTAFGGGRMLDIAVSPEECRADALYLDPFYLPDNPYAECGMPSEKEQIRLLRQMLSDSHTAGRPVLVRIRDVRQIRQVLEAEADILYLGGELMTNRVLQDEVGRLNTPVVLCKDKHHSYNEWLVAAERIALRGNHQIILGESGTLS
;
A
#
# COMPACT_ATOMS: atom_id res chain seq x y z
N MET A 1 23.02 -36.84 -6.79
CA MET A 1 23.27 -35.56 -7.50
C MET A 1 22.90 -34.42 -6.52
N CYS A 2 23.93 -33.85 -5.88
CA CYS A 2 23.72 -32.73 -4.94
C CYS A 2 23.55 -31.43 -5.73
N TYR A 3 22.37 -30.82 -5.68
CA TYR A 3 22.15 -29.47 -6.20
C TYR A 3 22.82 -28.46 -5.27
N HIS A 4 23.91 -27.90 -5.73
CA HIS A 4 24.58 -26.77 -5.10
C HIS A 4 23.71 -25.52 -5.41
N ARG A 5 22.98 -24.97 -4.40
CA ARG A 5 22.36 -23.66 -4.50
C ARG A 5 23.48 -22.61 -4.52
N PRO A 6 23.51 -21.68 -5.47
CA PRO A 6 24.42 -20.55 -5.39
C PRO A 6 24.08 -19.73 -4.14
N HIS A 7 25.03 -19.61 -3.26
CA HIS A 7 24.98 -18.75 -2.07
C HIS A 7 25.11 -17.31 -2.57
N PHE A 8 23.97 -16.62 -2.71
CA PHE A 8 24.00 -15.18 -2.78
C PHE A 8 24.33 -14.67 -1.37
N PRO A 9 25.37 -13.85 -1.20
CA PRO A 9 25.72 -13.29 0.09
C PRO A 9 24.71 -12.17 0.42
N PHE A 10 23.50 -12.53 0.81
CA PHE A 10 22.68 -11.65 1.60
C PHE A 10 23.13 -11.83 3.04
N ASP A 11 23.88 -10.86 3.50
CA ASP A 11 24.28 -10.73 4.89
C ASP A 11 23.02 -10.64 5.76
N THR A 12 22.58 -11.78 6.30
CA THR A 12 21.41 -11.91 7.17
C THR A 12 21.74 -11.64 8.63
N ALA A 13 22.95 -11.09 8.90
CA ALA A 13 23.36 -10.70 10.22
C ALA A 13 22.72 -9.36 10.61
N ASP A 14 21.74 -9.44 11.47
CA ASP A 14 21.28 -8.40 12.43
C ASP A 14 21.16 -6.97 11.89
N ASN A 15 20.43 -6.79 10.80
CA ASN A 15 20.14 -5.46 10.28
C ASN A 15 18.83 -4.90 10.90
N ARG A 16 18.65 -5.00 12.21
CA ARG A 16 17.79 -4.08 12.98
C ARG A 16 18.46 -2.71 13.00
N LYS A 17 18.77 -2.20 11.80
CA LYS A 17 19.30 -0.85 11.65
C LYS A 17 18.19 0.08 12.06
N ARG A 18 18.36 0.65 13.24
CA ARG A 18 17.59 1.80 13.68
C ARG A 18 17.62 2.80 12.55
N GLN A 19 16.48 3.36 12.21
CA GLN A 19 16.37 4.29 11.09
C GLN A 19 15.67 5.53 11.60
N MET A 20 15.97 6.68 11.00
CA MET A 20 15.25 7.91 11.24
C MET A 20 14.39 8.24 10.03
N ILE A 21 13.16 8.67 10.27
CA ILE A 21 12.26 9.17 9.24
C ILE A 21 12.17 10.67 9.35
N ILE A 22 12.37 11.33 8.23
CA ILE A 22 12.25 12.76 8.06
C ILE A 22 11.02 13.03 7.20
N ILE A 23 10.08 13.80 7.75
CA ILE A 23 8.85 14.21 7.09
C ILE A 23 9.06 15.64 6.60
N MET A 24 8.96 15.84 5.29
CA MET A 24 9.01 17.16 4.70
C MET A 24 7.64 17.85 4.81
N GLN A 25 7.63 19.17 4.85
CA GLN A 25 6.41 19.96 4.75
C GLN A 25 5.68 19.67 3.44
N LYS A 26 4.36 19.95 3.40
CA LYS A 26 3.56 19.82 2.18
C LYS A 26 4.20 20.65 1.06
N GLN A 27 4.35 20.06 -0.13
CA GLN A 27 4.94 20.70 -1.32
C GLN A 27 6.36 21.25 -1.09
N ALA A 28 7.17 20.59 -0.26
CA ALA A 28 8.56 21.00 -0.04
C ALA A 28 9.33 21.11 -1.37
N ALA A 29 10.13 22.17 -1.50
CA ALA A 29 10.93 22.41 -2.69
C ALA A 29 11.99 21.29 -2.88
N ALA A 30 12.29 20.95 -4.12
CA ALA A 30 13.32 19.96 -4.45
C ALA A 30 14.70 20.30 -3.85
N SER A 31 15.03 21.59 -3.74
CA SER A 31 16.26 22.07 -3.09
C SER A 31 16.30 21.72 -1.59
N SER A 32 15.17 21.80 -0.88
CA SER A 32 15.09 21.44 0.53
C SER A 32 15.21 19.94 0.74
N VAL A 33 14.58 19.14 -0.13
CA VAL A 33 14.75 17.67 -0.16
C VAL A 33 16.23 17.31 -0.39
N ALA A 34 16.88 17.96 -1.36
CA ALA A 34 18.30 17.75 -1.66
C ALA A 34 19.20 18.10 -0.45
N ALA A 35 18.92 19.18 0.26
CA ALA A 35 19.67 19.57 1.45
C ALA A 35 19.60 18.50 2.56
N VAL A 36 18.42 17.92 2.79
CA VAL A 36 18.25 16.83 3.75
C VAL A 36 19.02 15.57 3.30
N VAL A 37 18.97 15.23 2.03
CA VAL A 37 19.71 14.10 1.46
C VAL A 37 21.22 14.29 1.63
N GLU A 38 21.73 15.48 1.32
CA GLU A 38 23.14 15.78 1.50
C GLU A 38 23.57 15.71 2.97
N PHE A 39 22.76 16.21 3.88
CA PHE A 39 23.01 16.09 5.31
C PHE A 39 23.10 14.62 5.75
N ILE A 40 22.17 13.76 5.33
CA ILE A 40 22.17 12.33 5.64
C ILE A 40 23.45 11.66 5.10
N ARG A 41 23.82 11.95 3.86
CA ARG A 41 25.05 11.43 3.23
C ARG A 41 26.33 11.90 3.92
N SER A 42 26.37 13.16 4.36
CA SER A 42 27.51 13.72 5.09
C SER A 42 27.79 13.00 6.40
N LYS A 43 26.78 12.40 6.99
CA LYS A 43 26.87 11.58 8.21
C LYS A 43 27.17 10.09 7.93
N GLY A 44 27.43 9.71 6.68
CA GLY A 44 27.75 8.34 6.29
C GLY A 44 26.54 7.40 6.23
N LEU A 45 25.31 7.95 6.24
CA LEU A 45 24.07 7.18 6.13
C LEU A 45 23.57 7.14 4.68
N ARG A 46 22.73 6.15 4.39
CA ARG A 46 22.03 6.06 3.11
C ARG A 46 20.63 6.62 3.26
N GLU A 47 20.21 7.36 2.26
CA GLU A 47 18.85 7.87 2.16
C GLU A 47 17.94 6.93 1.38
N HIS A 48 16.65 6.96 1.73
CA HIS A 48 15.56 6.40 0.96
C HIS A 48 14.48 7.45 0.82
N ILE A 49 14.20 7.91 -0.39
CA ILE A 49 13.22 8.95 -0.66
C ILE A 49 11.93 8.29 -1.13
N SER A 50 10.83 8.58 -0.45
CA SER A 50 9.47 8.19 -0.85
C SER A 50 8.66 9.44 -1.18
N PRO A 51 8.56 9.82 -2.47
CA PRO A 51 7.74 10.96 -2.87
C PRO A 51 6.26 10.58 -2.81
N GLY A 52 5.52 11.20 -1.91
CA GLY A 52 4.06 11.10 -1.86
C GLY A 52 3.39 12.24 -2.63
N ALA A 53 2.09 12.12 -2.92
CA ALA A 53 1.32 13.14 -3.64
C ALA A 53 1.26 14.48 -2.89
N GLU A 54 1.25 14.47 -1.56
CA GLU A 54 1.19 15.67 -0.73
C GLU A 54 2.52 15.99 -0.02
N ARG A 55 3.27 14.97 0.37
CA ARG A 55 4.49 15.11 1.18
C ARG A 55 5.57 14.15 0.71
N THR A 56 6.81 14.57 0.83
CA THR A 56 7.97 13.69 0.65
C THR A 56 8.43 13.19 2.01
N ILE A 57 8.68 11.89 2.10
CA ILE A 57 9.24 11.24 3.28
C ILE A 57 10.64 10.73 2.93
N ILE A 58 11.60 10.99 3.82
CA ILE A 58 12.99 10.58 3.62
C ILE A 58 13.39 9.68 4.78
N GLY A 59 13.80 8.45 4.48
CA GLY A 59 14.37 7.53 5.45
C GLY A 59 15.89 7.65 5.48
N ALA A 60 16.48 7.86 6.66
CA ALA A 60 17.93 7.73 6.85
C ALA A 60 18.24 6.32 7.36
N VAL A 61 19.01 5.55 6.59
CA VAL A 61 19.32 4.14 6.84
C VAL A 61 20.76 3.98 7.29
N GLY A 62 20.97 3.51 8.52
CA GLY A 62 22.28 3.28 9.11
C GLY A 62 22.29 3.43 10.62
N ASP A 63 23.44 3.79 11.21
CA ASP A 63 23.53 4.04 12.64
C ASP A 63 23.03 5.47 12.95
N GLU A 64 21.77 5.57 13.34
CA GLU A 64 21.08 6.85 13.62
C GLU A 64 21.61 7.61 14.85
N ARG A 65 22.52 6.99 15.64
CA ARG A 65 23.13 7.65 16.80
C ARG A 65 24.07 8.78 16.40
N VAL A 66 24.41 8.87 15.12
CA VAL A 66 25.32 9.89 14.57
C VAL A 66 24.71 11.30 14.51
N PHE A 67 23.38 11.44 14.68
CA PHE A 67 22.72 12.74 14.78
C PHE A 67 21.45 12.70 15.64
N LEU A 68 21.02 13.88 16.09
CA LEU A 68 19.79 14.07 16.85
C LEU A 68 18.64 14.47 15.92
N PRO A 69 17.37 14.10 16.20
CA PRO A 69 16.21 14.54 15.43
C PRO A 69 16.18 16.06 15.21
N GLN A 70 16.56 16.84 16.24
CA GLN A 70 16.57 18.30 16.21
C GLN A 70 17.52 18.87 15.14
N GLU A 71 18.62 18.17 14.82
CA GLU A 71 19.54 18.61 13.75
C GLU A 71 18.85 18.55 12.39
N LEU A 72 18.04 17.53 12.15
CA LEU A 72 17.25 17.39 10.93
C LEU A 72 16.07 18.36 10.88
N GLU A 73 15.39 18.57 12.01
CA GLU A 73 14.26 19.50 12.11
C GLU A 73 14.69 20.95 11.92
N SER A 74 15.98 21.27 12.10
CA SER A 74 16.52 22.61 11.79
C SER A 74 16.73 22.87 10.30
N LEU A 75 16.66 21.83 9.47
CA LEU A 75 16.84 21.98 8.01
C LEU A 75 15.59 22.57 7.34
N PRO A 76 15.76 23.28 6.20
CA PRO A 76 14.65 23.94 5.53
C PRO A 76 13.52 22.98 5.15
N GLN A 77 12.30 23.37 5.48
CA GLN A 77 11.05 22.65 5.16
C GLN A 77 10.98 21.19 5.70
N VAL A 78 11.77 20.86 6.69
CA VAL A 78 11.53 19.66 7.50
C VAL A 78 10.41 19.97 8.49
N GLU A 79 9.37 19.13 8.48
CA GLU A 79 8.26 19.24 9.43
C GLU A 79 8.60 18.51 10.73
N ARG A 80 9.18 17.31 10.61
CA ARG A 80 9.50 16.47 11.76
C ARG A 80 10.55 15.41 11.44
N ALA A 81 11.36 15.02 12.40
CA ALA A 81 12.27 13.89 12.36
C ALA A 81 11.98 12.91 13.51
N ILE A 82 11.79 11.62 13.19
CA ILE A 82 11.33 10.61 14.15
C ILE A 82 12.30 9.42 14.16
N ARG A 83 12.75 9.02 15.34
CA ARG A 83 13.45 7.74 15.55
C ARG A 83 12.45 6.62 15.66
N VAL A 84 12.64 5.55 14.90
CA VAL A 84 11.65 4.50 14.86
C VAL A 84 12.24 3.14 15.19
N LEU A 85 11.56 2.46 16.11
CA LEU A 85 11.94 1.13 16.60
C LEU A 85 11.11 0.00 15.97
N ALA A 86 10.02 0.32 15.23
CA ALA A 86 9.13 -0.65 14.61
C ALA A 86 9.51 -0.97 13.16
N ASP A 87 9.03 -2.11 12.65
CA ASP A 87 9.23 -2.56 11.26
C ASP A 87 8.40 -1.77 10.24
N TRP A 88 7.42 -0.97 10.70
CA TRP A 88 6.60 -0.04 9.91
C TRP A 88 6.70 1.36 10.50
N ARG A 89 6.69 2.38 9.64
CA ARG A 89 7.05 3.75 10.02
C ARG A 89 6.22 4.79 9.30
N ILE A 90 6.24 4.75 7.97
CA ILE A 90 5.52 5.70 7.12
C ILE A 90 4.03 5.68 7.44
N ILE A 91 3.48 4.48 7.69
CA ILE A 91 2.07 4.26 8.01
C ILE A 91 1.77 4.40 9.51
N SER A 92 2.77 4.67 10.35
CA SER A 92 2.58 4.74 11.81
C SER A 92 1.86 6.03 12.24
N ARG A 93 1.19 5.97 13.40
CA ARG A 93 0.61 7.16 14.04
C ARG A 93 1.66 8.19 14.49
N GLU A 94 2.91 7.77 14.65
CA GLU A 94 4.02 8.68 14.93
C GLU A 94 4.31 9.58 13.72
N THR A 95 4.18 9.03 12.51
CA THR A 95 4.41 9.74 11.25
C THR A 95 3.14 10.46 10.77
N ASN A 96 1.97 9.82 10.93
CA ASN A 96 0.67 10.34 10.54
C ASN A 96 -0.28 10.32 11.75
N PRO A 97 -0.24 11.33 12.63
CA PRO A 97 -1.04 11.35 13.87
C PRO A 97 -2.55 11.50 13.60
N GLU A 98 -2.91 12.13 12.50
CA GLU A 98 -4.31 12.34 12.11
C GLU A 98 -4.88 11.12 11.38
N ASP A 99 -6.20 10.98 11.39
CA ASP A 99 -6.89 9.95 10.61
C ASP A 99 -6.78 10.24 9.12
N SER A 100 -6.33 9.23 8.37
CA SER A 100 -6.28 9.32 6.92
C SER A 100 -7.68 9.22 6.33
N VAL A 101 -7.98 10.05 5.35
CA VAL A 101 -9.21 10.02 4.58
C VAL A 101 -8.87 9.95 3.10
N ILE A 102 -9.34 8.91 2.43
CA ILE A 102 -9.16 8.71 0.99
C ILE A 102 -10.52 8.92 0.33
N THR A 103 -10.65 9.92 -0.51
CA THR A 103 -11.91 10.23 -1.19
C THR A 103 -11.91 9.66 -2.61
N VAL A 104 -12.87 8.81 -2.91
CA VAL A 104 -13.05 8.17 -4.22
C VAL A 104 -14.49 8.38 -4.68
N ARG A 105 -14.68 8.99 -5.84
CA ARG A 105 -16.02 9.34 -6.38
C ARG A 105 -16.94 10.05 -5.35
N GLY A 106 -16.37 10.90 -4.51
CA GLY A 106 -17.12 11.59 -3.45
C GLY A 106 -17.37 10.77 -2.18
N THR A 107 -17.07 9.47 -2.17
CA THR A 107 -17.14 8.62 -0.99
C THR A 107 -15.81 8.69 -0.22
N ALA A 108 -15.89 9.05 1.07
CA ALA A 108 -14.72 9.14 1.95
C ALA A 108 -14.48 7.81 2.68
N PHE A 109 -13.33 7.20 2.46
CA PHE A 109 -12.85 6.01 3.17
C PHE A 109 -11.92 6.44 4.29
N GLY A 110 -12.26 6.11 5.54
CA GLY A 110 -11.53 6.51 6.74
C GLY A 110 -12.21 7.64 7.53
N GLY A 111 -11.46 8.30 8.43
CA GLY A 111 -11.99 9.38 9.26
C GLY A 111 -13.07 8.97 10.25
N GLY A 112 -13.09 7.69 10.67
CA GLY A 112 -14.09 7.16 11.61
C GLY A 112 -15.47 6.89 11.01
N ARG A 113 -15.67 7.11 9.71
CA ARG A 113 -16.95 6.80 9.04
C ARG A 113 -17.05 5.28 8.77
N MET A 114 -18.20 4.70 9.09
CA MET A 114 -18.56 3.35 8.68
C MET A 114 -19.16 3.38 7.27
N LEU A 115 -18.70 2.48 6.41
CA LEU A 115 -19.17 2.33 5.03
C LEU A 115 -19.71 0.93 4.83
N ASP A 116 -20.84 0.84 4.11
CA ASP A 116 -21.37 -0.40 3.61
C ASP A 116 -20.74 -0.73 2.25
N ILE A 117 -20.13 -1.92 2.13
CA ILE A 117 -19.52 -2.39 0.88
C ILE A 117 -20.30 -3.62 0.40
N ALA A 118 -21.05 -3.45 -0.68
CA ALA A 118 -21.78 -4.53 -1.30
C ALA A 118 -20.84 -5.54 -1.96
N VAL A 119 -21.22 -6.81 -1.93
CA VAL A 119 -20.58 -7.90 -2.68
C VAL A 119 -21.41 -8.31 -3.90
N SER A 120 -22.65 -7.82 -3.99
CA SER A 120 -23.53 -7.99 -5.13
C SER A 120 -23.89 -6.64 -5.75
N PRO A 121 -23.87 -6.51 -7.09
CA PRO A 121 -24.32 -5.29 -7.78
C PRO A 121 -25.78 -4.90 -7.46
N GLU A 122 -26.61 -5.87 -7.07
CA GLU A 122 -28.02 -5.69 -6.76
C GLU A 122 -28.25 -4.91 -5.45
N GLU A 123 -27.25 -4.84 -4.58
CA GLU A 123 -27.29 -4.07 -3.34
C GLU A 123 -27.10 -2.57 -3.60
N CYS A 124 -28.12 -1.92 -4.14
CA CYS A 124 -28.05 -0.54 -4.61
C CYS A 124 -27.84 0.53 -3.52
N ARG A 125 -28.00 0.19 -2.24
CA ARG A 125 -27.90 1.13 -1.11
C ARG A 125 -26.51 1.25 -0.49
N ALA A 126 -25.60 0.34 -0.84
CA ALA A 126 -24.24 0.33 -0.31
C ALA A 126 -23.42 1.53 -0.81
N ASP A 127 -22.49 2.00 0.02
CA ASP A 127 -21.60 3.13 -0.28
C ASP A 127 -20.58 2.79 -1.37
N ALA A 128 -20.18 1.52 -1.50
CA ALA A 128 -19.22 1.02 -2.49
C ALA A 128 -19.58 -0.41 -2.93
N LEU A 129 -18.96 -0.86 -4.02
CA LEU A 129 -19.13 -2.22 -4.55
C LEU A 129 -17.77 -2.93 -4.56
N TYR A 130 -17.73 -4.18 -4.04
CA TYR A 130 -16.58 -5.07 -4.16
C TYR A 130 -16.82 -6.10 -5.26
N LEU A 131 -15.84 -6.28 -6.15
CA LEU A 131 -15.87 -7.27 -7.22
C LEU A 131 -14.60 -8.15 -7.19
N ASP A 132 -14.78 -9.45 -7.39
CA ASP A 132 -13.70 -10.43 -7.60
C ASP A 132 -13.88 -11.10 -8.96
N PRO A 133 -13.51 -10.41 -10.06
CA PRO A 133 -13.73 -10.92 -11.43
C PRO A 133 -12.86 -12.13 -11.77
N PHE A 134 -11.79 -12.35 -11.02
CA PHE A 134 -10.83 -13.43 -11.24
C PHE A 134 -10.95 -14.52 -10.14
N TYR A 135 -12.13 -14.64 -9.55
CA TYR A 135 -12.37 -15.69 -8.58
C TYR A 135 -12.09 -17.07 -9.18
N LEU A 136 -11.33 -17.87 -8.44
CA LEU A 136 -11.09 -19.26 -8.76
C LEU A 136 -11.70 -20.12 -7.63
N PRO A 137 -12.54 -21.10 -7.95
CA PRO A 137 -13.09 -21.99 -6.95
C PRO A 137 -11.99 -22.90 -6.35
N ASP A 138 -12.09 -23.22 -5.07
CA ASP A 138 -11.14 -24.12 -4.40
C ASP A 138 -11.14 -25.55 -4.99
N ASN A 139 -12.28 -25.95 -5.55
CA ASN A 139 -12.40 -27.23 -6.22
C ASN A 139 -11.96 -27.11 -7.70
N PRO A 140 -10.83 -27.74 -8.12
CA PRO A 140 -10.33 -27.62 -9.50
C PRO A 140 -11.29 -28.16 -10.55
N TYR A 141 -12.20 -29.06 -10.18
CA TYR A 141 -13.24 -29.56 -11.11
C TYR A 141 -14.37 -28.54 -11.35
N ALA A 142 -14.51 -27.53 -10.49
CA ALA A 142 -15.49 -26.47 -10.67
C ALA A 142 -15.00 -25.35 -11.61
N GLU A 143 -13.74 -25.36 -12.03
CA GLU A 143 -13.20 -24.43 -13.03
C GLU A 143 -13.76 -24.70 -14.43
N CYS A 144 -14.33 -25.90 -14.66
CA CYS A 144 -14.96 -26.26 -15.92
C CYS A 144 -16.21 -25.40 -16.16
N GLY A 145 -16.17 -24.52 -17.17
CA GLY A 145 -17.26 -23.59 -17.48
C GLY A 145 -17.06 -22.17 -16.97
N MET A 146 -15.95 -21.85 -16.33
CA MET A 146 -15.59 -20.47 -15.98
C MET A 146 -15.45 -19.61 -17.24
N PRO A 147 -15.87 -18.33 -17.20
CA PRO A 147 -15.66 -17.40 -18.32
C PRO A 147 -14.17 -17.23 -18.60
N SER A 148 -13.82 -17.05 -19.87
CA SER A 148 -12.47 -16.69 -20.26
C SER A 148 -12.06 -15.35 -19.63
N GLU A 149 -10.76 -15.11 -19.46
CA GLU A 149 -10.24 -13.83 -18.93
C GLU A 149 -10.79 -12.62 -19.71
N LYS A 150 -10.89 -12.73 -21.04
CA LYS A 150 -11.48 -11.69 -21.88
C LYS A 150 -12.95 -11.41 -21.55
N GLU A 151 -13.70 -12.44 -21.27
CA GLU A 151 -15.11 -12.32 -20.88
C GLU A 151 -15.24 -11.76 -19.46
N GLN A 152 -14.39 -12.19 -18.54
CA GLN A 152 -14.33 -11.63 -17.18
C GLN A 152 -14.07 -10.11 -17.21
N ILE A 153 -13.12 -9.65 -18.02
CA ILE A 153 -12.85 -8.20 -18.19
C ILE A 153 -14.03 -7.48 -18.87
N ARG A 154 -14.70 -8.11 -19.84
CA ARG A 154 -15.90 -7.51 -20.44
C ARG A 154 -17.02 -7.31 -19.41
N LEU A 155 -17.29 -8.32 -18.60
CA LEU A 155 -18.27 -8.25 -17.51
C LEU A 155 -17.88 -7.22 -16.46
N LEU A 156 -16.60 -7.18 -16.08
CA LEU A 156 -16.07 -6.18 -15.15
C LEU A 156 -16.34 -4.76 -15.65
N ARG A 157 -16.04 -4.46 -16.91
CA ARG A 157 -16.31 -3.13 -17.50
C ARG A 157 -17.77 -2.74 -17.43
N GLN A 158 -18.66 -3.68 -17.68
CA GLN A 158 -20.10 -3.43 -17.58
C GLN A 158 -20.50 -3.08 -16.12
N MET A 159 -20.07 -3.89 -15.16
CA MET A 159 -20.38 -3.67 -13.74
C MET A 159 -19.79 -2.36 -13.22
N LEU A 160 -18.58 -1.99 -13.66
CA LEU A 160 -17.96 -0.71 -13.35
C LEU A 160 -18.79 0.45 -13.89
N SER A 161 -19.16 0.41 -15.17
CA SER A 161 -20.00 1.43 -15.81
C SER A 161 -21.33 1.64 -15.09
N ASP A 162 -22.00 0.55 -14.72
CA ASP A 162 -23.28 0.59 -14.02
C ASP A 162 -23.14 1.20 -12.60
N SER A 163 -22.08 0.79 -11.88
CA SER A 163 -21.78 1.33 -10.55
C SER A 163 -21.40 2.81 -10.59
N HIS A 164 -20.59 3.20 -11.58
CA HIS A 164 -20.19 4.60 -11.76
C HIS A 164 -21.37 5.51 -12.13
N THR A 165 -22.33 5.01 -12.90
CA THR A 165 -23.58 5.73 -13.19
C THR A 165 -24.37 6.00 -11.91
N ALA A 166 -24.31 5.10 -10.93
CA ALA A 166 -24.90 5.26 -9.62
C ALA A 166 -24.01 6.09 -8.65
N GLY A 167 -22.85 6.59 -9.09
CA GLY A 167 -21.90 7.35 -8.27
C GLY A 167 -21.13 6.53 -7.24
N ARG A 168 -21.19 5.18 -7.32
CA ARG A 168 -20.55 4.30 -6.35
C ARG A 168 -19.13 3.93 -6.78
N PRO A 169 -18.12 4.08 -5.91
CA PRO A 169 -16.78 3.55 -6.15
C PRO A 169 -16.78 2.01 -6.13
N VAL A 170 -15.87 1.43 -6.90
CA VAL A 170 -15.73 -0.02 -7.02
C VAL A 170 -14.34 -0.48 -6.60
N LEU A 171 -14.31 -1.42 -5.67
CA LEU A 171 -13.12 -2.14 -5.24
C LEU A 171 -13.00 -3.40 -6.09
N VAL A 172 -11.88 -3.56 -6.79
CA VAL A 172 -11.64 -4.73 -7.64
C VAL A 172 -10.49 -5.55 -7.10
N ARG A 173 -10.77 -6.81 -6.77
CA ARG A 173 -9.75 -7.75 -6.31
C ARG A 173 -8.83 -8.13 -7.46
N ILE A 174 -7.52 -8.01 -7.20
CA ILE A 174 -6.46 -8.50 -8.09
C ILE A 174 -5.79 -9.73 -7.48
N ARG A 175 -5.42 -10.69 -8.32
CA ARG A 175 -4.78 -11.94 -7.93
C ARG A 175 -3.40 -12.12 -8.57
N ASP A 176 -3.13 -11.38 -9.65
CA ASP A 176 -1.88 -11.45 -10.40
C ASP A 176 -1.50 -10.06 -10.93
N VAL A 177 -0.21 -9.78 -11.04
CA VAL A 177 0.31 -8.49 -11.53
C VAL A 177 -0.15 -8.18 -12.96
N ARG A 178 -0.36 -9.19 -13.79
CA ARG A 178 -0.82 -9.03 -15.18
C ARG A 178 -2.24 -8.48 -15.27
N GLN A 179 -3.05 -8.68 -14.23
CA GLN A 179 -4.43 -8.20 -14.14
C GLN A 179 -4.50 -6.70 -13.83
N ILE A 180 -3.47 -6.13 -13.19
CA ILE A 180 -3.46 -4.73 -12.74
C ILE A 180 -3.76 -3.78 -13.89
N ARG A 181 -3.04 -3.93 -15.01
CA ARG A 181 -3.23 -3.09 -16.18
C ARG A 181 -4.65 -3.18 -16.73
N GLN A 182 -5.18 -4.38 -16.89
CA GLN A 182 -6.51 -4.61 -17.44
C GLN A 182 -7.61 -4.04 -16.54
N VAL A 183 -7.44 -4.17 -15.22
CA VAL A 183 -8.37 -3.65 -14.20
C VAL A 183 -8.36 -2.12 -14.20
N LEU A 184 -7.20 -1.49 -14.32
CA LEU A 184 -7.07 -0.04 -14.43
C LEU A 184 -7.61 0.50 -15.75
N GLU A 185 -7.37 -0.19 -16.87
CA GLU A 185 -7.97 0.14 -18.18
C GLU A 185 -9.49 -0.05 -18.21
N ALA A 186 -10.04 -0.84 -17.29
CA ALA A 186 -11.47 -0.97 -17.05
C ALA A 186 -12.04 0.12 -16.12
N GLU A 187 -11.17 1.04 -15.63
CA GLU A 187 -11.53 2.16 -14.74
C GLU A 187 -11.91 1.73 -13.32
N ALA A 188 -11.30 0.68 -12.76
CA ALA A 188 -11.45 0.35 -11.35
C ALA A 188 -10.95 1.49 -10.47
N ASP A 189 -11.71 1.82 -9.43
CA ASP A 189 -11.42 2.96 -8.56
C ASP A 189 -10.44 2.61 -7.45
N ILE A 190 -10.55 1.40 -6.91
CA ILE A 190 -9.73 0.92 -5.79
C ILE A 190 -9.29 -0.51 -6.10
N LEU A 191 -8.02 -0.80 -5.92
CA LEU A 191 -7.50 -2.17 -6.00
C LEU A 191 -7.66 -2.87 -4.64
N TYR A 192 -8.07 -4.13 -4.65
CA TYR A 192 -8.18 -4.92 -3.42
C TYR A 192 -7.15 -6.05 -3.43
N LEU A 193 -6.33 -6.09 -2.39
CA LEU A 193 -5.30 -7.07 -2.15
C LEU A 193 -5.54 -7.75 -0.80
N GLY A 194 -5.97 -8.99 -0.78
CA GLY A 194 -6.34 -9.66 0.46
C GLY A 194 -6.14 -11.16 0.47
N GLY A 195 -6.35 -11.76 1.63
CA GLY A 195 -6.06 -13.16 1.89
C GLY A 195 -4.58 -13.48 1.75
N GLU A 196 -4.25 -14.62 1.20
CA GLU A 196 -2.87 -15.08 0.95
C GLU A 196 -2.06 -14.12 0.07
N LEU A 197 -2.74 -13.29 -0.73
CA LEU A 197 -2.09 -12.33 -1.63
C LEU A 197 -1.64 -11.05 -0.91
N MET A 198 -2.12 -10.81 0.31
CA MET A 198 -1.69 -9.69 1.13
C MET A 198 -0.16 -9.69 1.34
N THR A 199 0.45 -10.87 1.51
CA THR A 199 1.89 -11.04 1.71
C THR A 199 2.70 -11.18 0.41
N ASN A 200 2.04 -11.13 -0.76
CA ASN A 200 2.73 -11.22 -2.05
C ASN A 200 3.52 -9.95 -2.35
N ARG A 201 4.85 -10.04 -2.19
CA ARG A 201 5.76 -8.90 -2.33
C ARG A 201 5.76 -8.27 -3.73
N VAL A 202 5.55 -9.09 -4.77
CA VAL A 202 5.54 -8.60 -6.15
C VAL A 202 4.30 -7.74 -6.38
N LEU A 203 3.12 -8.20 -5.92
CA LEU A 203 1.90 -7.41 -5.95
C LEU A 203 2.01 -6.12 -5.13
N GLN A 204 2.57 -6.20 -3.91
CA GLN A 204 2.81 -5.03 -3.06
C GLN A 204 3.69 -3.98 -3.77
N ASP A 205 4.78 -4.43 -4.40
CA ASP A 205 5.69 -3.55 -5.12
C ASP A 205 5.02 -2.90 -6.34
N GLU A 206 4.17 -3.62 -7.08
CA GLU A 206 3.47 -3.08 -8.25
C GLU A 206 2.36 -2.10 -7.85
N VAL A 207 1.47 -2.45 -6.90
CA VAL A 207 0.43 -1.52 -6.44
C VAL A 207 1.02 -0.31 -5.72
N GLY A 208 2.19 -0.46 -5.13
CA GLY A 208 2.93 0.62 -4.48
C GLY A 208 3.45 1.70 -5.43
N ARG A 209 3.61 1.39 -6.73
CA ARG A 209 4.04 2.36 -7.76
C ARG A 209 2.88 3.11 -8.41
N LEU A 210 1.66 2.76 -8.05
CA LEU A 210 0.45 3.37 -8.60
C LEU A 210 -0.02 4.53 -7.73
N ASN A 211 -0.81 5.42 -8.33
CA ASN A 211 -1.56 6.45 -7.59
C ASN A 211 -3.00 6.02 -7.28
N THR A 212 -3.35 4.78 -7.60
CA THR A 212 -4.67 4.21 -7.33
C THR A 212 -4.76 3.77 -5.88
N PRO A 213 -5.85 4.10 -5.16
CA PRO A 213 -6.07 3.60 -3.81
C PRO A 213 -6.05 2.07 -3.76
N VAL A 214 -5.52 1.52 -2.67
CA VAL A 214 -5.45 0.08 -2.45
C VAL A 214 -6.03 -0.29 -1.09
N VAL A 215 -6.95 -1.25 -1.07
CA VAL A 215 -7.35 -1.95 0.15
C VAL A 215 -6.38 -3.10 0.35
N LEU A 216 -5.67 -3.07 1.46
CA LEU A 216 -4.82 -4.16 1.92
C LEU A 216 -5.53 -4.88 3.07
N CYS A 217 -6.06 -6.06 2.79
CA CYS A 217 -6.91 -6.78 3.72
C CYS A 217 -6.20 -8.03 4.27
N LYS A 218 -6.01 -8.08 5.60
CA LYS A 218 -5.53 -9.29 6.26
C LYS A 218 -6.68 -10.27 6.51
N ASP A 219 -6.37 -11.54 6.51
CA ASP A 219 -7.25 -12.59 7.00
C ASP A 219 -6.83 -13.05 8.41
N LYS A 220 -7.56 -14.05 8.94
CA LYS A 220 -7.32 -14.65 10.25
C LYS A 220 -5.94 -15.31 10.42
N HIS A 221 -5.26 -15.65 9.33
CA HIS A 221 -3.98 -16.36 9.34
C HIS A 221 -2.78 -15.43 9.44
N HIS A 222 -2.97 -14.13 9.19
CA HIS A 222 -1.91 -13.14 9.20
C HIS A 222 -1.88 -12.34 10.50
N SER A 223 -0.67 -12.11 11.01
CA SER A 223 -0.44 -11.24 12.16
C SER A 223 -0.60 -9.75 11.79
N TYR A 224 -0.87 -8.91 12.78
CA TYR A 224 -0.86 -7.44 12.59
C TYR A 224 0.50 -6.94 12.10
N ASN A 225 1.61 -7.55 12.54
CA ASN A 225 2.95 -7.18 12.09
C ASN A 225 3.12 -7.41 10.59
N GLU A 226 2.75 -8.59 10.08
CA GLU A 226 2.84 -8.89 8.64
C GLU A 226 2.00 -7.93 7.80
N TRP A 227 0.80 -7.60 8.28
CA TRP A 227 -0.11 -6.66 7.63
C TRP A 227 0.46 -5.25 7.56
N LEU A 228 0.97 -4.73 8.67
CA LEU A 228 1.57 -3.40 8.73
C LEU A 228 2.89 -3.33 7.94
N VAL A 229 3.72 -4.37 7.96
CA VAL A 229 4.92 -4.45 7.12
C VAL A 229 4.56 -4.47 5.62
N ALA A 230 3.47 -5.15 5.25
CA ALA A 230 2.99 -5.14 3.87
C ALA A 230 2.51 -3.74 3.44
N ALA A 231 1.76 -3.04 4.30
CA ALA A 231 1.35 -1.66 4.06
C ALA A 231 2.55 -0.71 3.97
N GLU A 232 3.53 -0.84 4.86
CA GLU A 232 4.79 -0.07 4.81
C GLU A 232 5.52 -0.26 3.48
N ARG A 233 5.59 -1.49 2.95
CA ARG A 233 6.20 -1.78 1.65
C ARG A 233 5.52 -1.03 0.52
N ILE A 234 4.19 -1.00 0.50
CA ILE A 234 3.41 -0.26 -0.49
C ILE A 234 3.71 1.24 -0.38
N ALA A 235 3.69 1.78 0.83
CA ALA A 235 4.00 3.19 1.11
C ALA A 235 5.42 3.58 0.69
N LEU A 236 6.40 2.71 0.92
CA LEU A 236 7.81 2.91 0.49
C LEU A 236 7.97 3.00 -1.04
N ARG A 237 7.02 2.49 -1.81
CA ARG A 237 7.01 2.63 -3.28
C ARG A 237 6.35 3.92 -3.76
N GLY A 238 5.72 4.68 -2.85
CA GLY A 238 5.10 5.98 -3.13
C GLY A 238 3.58 6.00 -3.07
N ASN A 239 2.91 4.85 -2.96
CA ASN A 239 1.46 4.81 -2.80
C ASN A 239 1.08 4.94 -1.32
N HIS A 240 0.63 6.12 -0.93
CA HIS A 240 0.16 6.41 0.42
C HIS A 240 -1.37 6.28 0.57
N GLN A 241 -2.08 5.94 -0.51
CA GLN A 241 -3.54 5.75 -0.50
C GLN A 241 -3.88 4.31 -0.10
N ILE A 242 -3.55 3.94 1.14
CA ILE A 242 -3.72 2.59 1.66
C ILE A 242 -4.88 2.56 2.64
N ILE A 243 -5.85 1.70 2.37
CA ILE A 243 -6.99 1.40 3.24
C ILE A 243 -6.69 0.04 3.88
N LEU A 244 -6.60 0.01 5.20
CA LEU A 244 -6.39 -1.23 5.93
C LEU A 244 -7.72 -1.93 6.16
N GLY A 245 -7.84 -3.19 5.69
CA GLY A 245 -9.01 -4.03 5.84
C GLY A 245 -8.70 -5.30 6.65
N GLU A 246 -9.69 -5.82 7.34
CA GLU A 246 -9.60 -7.09 8.07
C GLU A 246 -10.79 -7.98 7.71
N SER A 247 -10.54 -9.22 7.26
CA SER A 247 -11.55 -10.21 6.98
C SER A 247 -11.42 -11.39 7.92
N GLY A 248 -12.40 -11.51 8.82
CA GLY A 248 -12.49 -12.60 9.78
C GLY A 248 -11.48 -12.51 10.92
N THR A 249 -11.97 -12.69 12.12
CA THR A 249 -11.20 -12.98 13.33
C THR A 249 -11.41 -14.43 13.72
N LEU A 250 -10.39 -15.06 14.30
CA LEU A 250 -10.59 -16.30 15.03
C LEU A 250 -11.39 -15.94 16.29
N SER A 251 -12.65 -16.33 16.33
CA SER A 251 -13.47 -16.29 17.55
C SER A 251 -13.10 -17.46 18.46
#